data_4037e7af0a38fa9d47054d8ed5f48fe3
#
_entry.id   4037e7af0a38fa9d47054d8ed5f48fe3
#
_cell.length_a   1.000
_cell.length_b   1.000
_cell.length_c   1.000
_cell.angle_alpha   90.00
_cell.angle_beta   90.00
_cell.angle_gamma   90.00
#
_symmetry.space_group_name_H-M   'P 1'
#
loop_
_entity.id
_entity.type
_entity.pdbx_description
1 polymer ?
#
loop_
_entity_poly.entity_id
_entity_poly.type
_entity_poly.pdbx_seq_one_letter_code
_entity_poly.pdbx_strand_id
1 'polypeptide(L)'
;MAILDELKKYFKKLPSQLTIVNKKAAQIAYEIYKAAVENNTFADHEAFNAEYGNKLEKYIVYYDIGKHDLPCGEIKVKHGSLDTEMLGNRQTIAIIEGLFKNAKLSAEEEICKEILYYAIDKNEQFDGMGFPRCLKGDKISPIGRILNVADYIARLYVSCSHKDMIIKKMKLKLGKKFDPDVVLLAVGVIEHLYEQERAAIPAPTEEFRSIQMLYQPICEGTNGMPKEYEAFVCLNDEKRGTLMPAFYVPVAEKNGRMMDITKYGFEFLFQDMANSRHSDRDAPRTFSIRVSPECLTKASFMIYVKKLIRDYFINPQNLTFEVDATTMSLYNAKLTEGLAACKELGIKIAIDNYGVDNASLLQLQDIDVDFIKIDKSFIDRIADNKKTYEIVKNIIKMAGDLKIDVVAKGVDTTQQRELLLDLKCFYMQGRTFGEPDYLSI
;
A
#
# COMPACT_ATOMS: atom_id res chain seq x y z
N MET A 1 -5.00 26.99 22.69
CA MET A 1 -6.15 26.06 22.46
C MET A 1 -6.83 26.30 21.12
N ALA A 2 -7.11 27.55 20.73
CA ALA A 2 -7.80 27.88 19.46
C ALA A 2 -7.03 27.44 18.20
N ILE A 3 -5.70 27.63 18.14
CA ILE A 3 -4.87 27.26 16.97
C ILE A 3 -4.84 25.74 16.75
N LEU A 4 -4.68 24.97 17.81
CA LEU A 4 -4.66 23.52 17.71
C LEU A 4 -6.00 22.94 17.23
N ASP A 5 -7.11 23.59 17.60
CA ASP A 5 -8.43 23.18 17.15
C ASP A 5 -8.66 23.52 15.67
N GLU A 6 -8.11 24.64 15.19
CA GLU A 6 -8.12 24.94 13.75
C GLU A 6 -7.24 23.97 12.95
N LEU A 7 -6.03 23.63 13.40
CA LEU A 7 -5.20 22.62 12.76
C LEU A 7 -5.93 21.26 12.66
N LYS A 8 -6.63 20.85 13.72
CA LYS A 8 -7.45 19.62 13.68
C LYS A 8 -8.59 19.70 12.66
N LYS A 9 -9.20 20.87 12.46
CA LYS A 9 -10.25 21.04 11.44
C LYS A 9 -9.70 20.87 10.04
N TYR A 10 -8.55 21.45 9.71
CA TYR A 10 -7.87 21.23 8.43
C TYR A 10 -7.51 19.74 8.25
N PHE A 11 -6.94 19.12 9.28
CA PHE A 11 -6.55 17.72 9.23
C PHE A 11 -7.73 16.77 8.97
N LYS A 12 -8.90 17.07 9.55
CA LYS A 12 -10.13 16.28 9.31
C LYS A 12 -10.67 16.39 7.88
N LYS A 13 -10.30 17.45 7.16
CA LYS A 13 -10.68 17.63 5.75
C LYS A 13 -9.76 16.89 4.77
N LEU A 14 -8.61 16.39 5.23
CA LEU A 14 -7.71 15.61 4.38
C LEU A 14 -8.37 14.31 3.93
N PRO A 15 -8.08 13.83 2.72
CA PRO A 15 -8.46 12.50 2.29
C PRO A 15 -7.99 11.43 3.27
N SER A 16 -8.81 10.40 3.50
CA SER A 16 -8.54 9.34 4.50
C SER A 16 -7.17 8.67 4.32
N GLN A 17 -6.80 8.37 3.08
CA GLN A 17 -5.49 7.79 2.75
C GLN A 17 -4.33 8.71 3.17
N LEU A 18 -4.44 10.02 2.91
CA LEU A 18 -3.41 10.97 3.29
C LEU A 18 -3.34 11.15 4.82
N THR A 19 -4.48 11.10 5.49
CA THR A 19 -4.54 11.10 6.96
C THR A 19 -3.78 9.92 7.56
N ILE A 20 -3.92 8.72 6.97
CA ILE A 20 -3.18 7.51 7.39
C ILE A 20 -1.68 7.70 7.17
N VAL A 21 -1.27 8.19 5.98
CA VAL A 21 0.14 8.47 5.68
C VAL A 21 0.72 9.48 6.66
N ASN A 22 0.02 10.59 6.93
CA ASN A 22 0.52 11.62 7.83
C ASN A 22 0.70 11.12 9.27
N LYS A 23 -0.24 10.31 9.77
CA LYS A 23 -0.11 9.69 11.10
C LYS A 23 1.09 8.73 11.15
N LYS A 24 1.25 7.90 10.13
CA LYS A 24 2.39 6.97 10.07
C LYS A 24 3.71 7.72 9.90
N ALA A 25 3.76 8.76 9.09
CA ALA A 25 4.94 9.61 8.94
C ALA A 25 5.31 10.31 10.25
N ALA A 26 4.32 10.79 11.01
CA ALA A 26 4.56 11.41 12.32
C ALA A 26 5.15 10.42 13.32
N GLN A 27 4.61 9.20 13.38
CA GLN A 27 5.16 8.11 14.20
C GLN A 27 6.61 7.79 13.81
N ILE A 28 6.88 7.58 12.52
CA ILE A 28 8.22 7.25 12.02
C ILE A 28 9.19 8.42 12.28
N ALA A 29 8.77 9.66 12.04
CA ALA A 29 9.58 10.84 12.29
C ALA A 29 9.95 10.95 13.78
N TYR A 30 9.03 10.64 14.67
CA TYR A 30 9.28 10.62 16.11
C TYR A 30 10.30 9.55 16.51
N GLU A 31 10.21 8.34 15.98
CA GLU A 31 11.18 7.28 16.25
C GLU A 31 12.58 7.63 15.71
N ILE A 32 12.67 8.20 14.50
CA ILE A 32 13.95 8.67 13.92
C ILE A 32 14.51 9.82 14.79
N TYR A 33 13.65 10.75 15.22
CA TYR A 33 14.04 11.85 16.12
C TYR A 33 14.61 11.32 17.46
N LYS A 34 13.96 10.35 18.09
CA LYS A 34 14.48 9.73 19.33
C LYS A 34 15.87 9.12 19.09
N ALA A 35 16.02 8.35 18.02
CA ALA A 35 17.30 7.78 17.66
C ALA A 35 18.36 8.88 17.39
N ALA A 36 17.99 10.00 16.78
CA ALA A 36 18.88 11.13 16.55
C ALA A 36 19.31 11.80 17.87
N VAL A 37 18.41 11.94 18.84
CA VAL A 37 18.73 12.45 20.19
C VAL A 37 19.69 11.49 20.92
N GLU A 38 19.39 10.20 20.94
CA GLU A 38 20.20 9.18 21.59
C GLU A 38 21.61 9.08 21.02
N ASN A 39 21.76 9.26 19.69
CA ASN A 39 23.05 9.21 19.01
C ASN A 39 23.75 10.58 18.87
N ASN A 40 23.18 11.65 19.40
CA ASN A 40 23.66 13.02 19.27
C ASN A 40 23.91 13.46 17.82
N THR A 41 23.13 12.96 16.86
CA THR A 41 23.35 13.15 15.42
C THR A 41 23.28 14.61 15.00
N PHE A 42 22.47 15.42 15.66
CA PHE A 42 22.26 16.84 15.37
C PHE A 42 22.55 17.75 16.57
N ALA A 43 23.39 17.30 17.54
CA ALA A 43 23.61 18.03 18.78
C ALA A 43 24.12 19.48 18.56
N ASP A 44 24.92 19.72 17.54
CA ASP A 44 25.52 21.02 17.22
C ASP A 44 24.66 21.85 16.23
N HIS A 45 23.46 21.38 15.85
CA HIS A 45 22.63 22.08 14.89
C HIS A 45 21.65 23.03 15.59
N GLU A 46 21.76 24.34 15.34
CA GLU A 46 20.96 25.39 16.00
C GLU A 46 19.42 25.17 15.94
N ALA A 47 18.94 24.55 14.83
CA ALA A 47 17.54 24.25 14.61
C ALA A 47 17.10 22.88 15.18
N PHE A 48 17.92 22.22 15.99
CA PHE A 48 17.57 20.95 16.60
C PHE A 48 17.36 21.09 18.11
N ASN A 49 16.16 20.82 18.56
CA ASN A 49 15.80 20.85 19.97
C ASN A 49 15.51 19.42 20.45
N ALA A 50 16.38 18.89 21.31
CA ALA A 50 16.26 17.56 21.88
C ALA A 50 15.11 17.42 22.90
N GLU A 51 14.47 18.54 23.30
CA GLU A 51 13.42 18.57 24.33
C GLU A 51 12.00 18.50 23.75
N TYR A 52 11.82 18.39 22.43
CA TYR A 52 10.46 18.27 21.87
C TYR A 52 9.71 17.05 22.43
N GLY A 53 10.40 15.95 22.68
CA GLY A 53 9.79 14.72 23.19
C GLY A 53 8.59 14.30 22.31
N ASN A 54 7.53 13.82 22.97
CA ASN A 54 6.29 13.37 22.31
C ASN A 54 5.48 14.50 21.62
N LYS A 55 5.85 15.77 21.87
CA LYS A 55 5.21 16.90 21.18
C LYS A 55 5.55 16.90 19.69
N LEU A 56 6.71 16.36 19.30
CA LEU A 56 7.06 16.22 17.88
C LEU A 56 6.01 15.40 17.14
N GLU A 57 5.70 14.19 17.59
CA GLU A 57 4.70 13.33 16.96
C GLU A 57 3.32 14.00 16.93
N LYS A 58 2.94 14.62 18.04
CA LYS A 58 1.65 15.30 18.21
C LYS A 58 1.42 16.41 17.19
N TYR A 59 2.46 17.18 16.83
CA TYR A 59 2.31 18.38 15.99
C TYR A 59 2.79 18.17 14.56
N ILE A 60 3.81 17.35 14.33
CA ILE A 60 4.33 17.12 12.99
C ILE A 60 3.30 16.49 12.04
N VAL A 61 2.28 15.81 12.57
CA VAL A 61 1.19 15.20 11.80
C VAL A 61 0.45 16.17 10.88
N TYR A 62 0.54 17.49 11.16
CA TYR A 62 -0.13 18.54 10.36
C TYR A 62 0.71 19.06 9.18
N TYR A 63 1.83 18.43 8.86
CA TYR A 63 2.79 18.88 7.84
C TYR A 63 2.23 19.01 6.41
N ASP A 64 1.12 18.39 6.09
CA ASP A 64 0.50 18.36 4.76
C ASP A 64 -0.95 18.88 4.73
N ILE A 65 -1.36 19.68 5.73
CA ILE A 65 -2.75 20.15 5.86
C ILE A 65 -3.23 21.00 4.68
N GLY A 66 -2.32 21.63 3.92
CA GLY A 66 -2.68 22.38 2.73
C GLY A 66 -3.19 21.53 1.56
N LYS A 67 -3.08 20.21 1.64
CA LYS A 67 -3.61 19.30 0.61
C LYS A 67 -5.11 19.05 0.74
N HIS A 68 -5.80 19.64 1.71
CA HIS A 68 -7.23 19.40 1.98
C HIS A 68 -8.16 19.88 0.85
N ASP A 69 -7.76 20.89 0.09
CA ASP A 69 -8.54 21.46 -1.02
C ASP A 69 -8.09 20.95 -2.40
N LEU A 70 -7.09 20.07 -2.46
CA LEU A 70 -6.63 19.51 -3.73
C LEU A 70 -7.60 18.44 -4.23
N PRO A 71 -7.83 18.33 -5.55
CA PRO A 71 -8.66 17.28 -6.13
C PRO A 71 -8.19 15.89 -5.71
N CYS A 72 -9.12 15.05 -5.22
CA CYS A 72 -8.78 13.70 -4.69
C CYS A 72 -8.02 12.82 -5.70
N GLY A 73 -8.21 13.02 -7.01
CA GLY A 73 -7.50 12.30 -8.07
C GLY A 73 -6.02 12.72 -8.21
N GLU A 74 -5.64 13.89 -7.71
CA GLU A 74 -4.26 14.39 -7.78
C GLU A 74 -3.42 14.03 -6.56
N ILE A 75 -4.09 13.70 -5.44
CA ILE A 75 -3.42 13.34 -4.19
C ILE A 75 -3.16 11.84 -4.20
N LYS A 76 -1.92 11.43 -4.49
CA LYS A 76 -1.53 10.02 -4.52
C LYS A 76 -0.74 9.61 -3.29
N VAL A 77 -1.04 8.43 -2.77
CA VAL A 77 -0.27 7.83 -1.66
C VAL A 77 1.20 7.64 -2.07
N LYS A 78 1.47 7.32 -3.32
CA LYS A 78 2.85 7.07 -3.81
C LYS A 78 3.68 8.30 -4.19
N HIS A 79 3.13 9.40 -4.51
CA HIS A 79 3.63 10.75 -4.85
C HIS A 79 2.68 11.39 -5.87
N GLY A 80 2.16 12.57 -5.55
CA GLY A 80 1.50 13.45 -6.52
C GLY A 80 2.46 13.88 -7.63
N SER A 81 1.96 14.58 -8.64
CA SER A 81 2.84 15.29 -9.57
C SER A 81 3.68 16.30 -8.78
N LEU A 82 4.82 16.73 -9.32
CA LEU A 82 5.65 17.77 -8.68
C LEU A 82 4.84 19.04 -8.42
N ASP A 83 3.97 19.41 -9.36
CA ASP A 83 3.11 20.61 -9.24
C ASP A 83 2.11 20.48 -8.08
N THR A 84 1.50 19.31 -7.90
CA THR A 84 0.58 19.02 -6.79
C THR A 84 1.28 19.08 -5.43
N GLU A 85 2.48 18.52 -5.33
CA GLU A 85 3.28 18.59 -4.10
C GLU A 85 3.70 20.03 -3.78
N MET A 86 4.11 20.80 -4.79
CA MET A 86 4.46 22.21 -4.63
C MET A 86 3.25 23.06 -4.21
N LEU A 87 2.09 22.84 -4.82
CA LEU A 87 0.86 23.57 -4.47
C LEU A 87 0.43 23.24 -3.04
N GLY A 88 0.38 21.96 -2.67
CA GLY A 88 0.04 21.53 -1.31
C GLY A 88 1.00 22.09 -0.26
N ASN A 89 2.30 22.16 -0.56
CA ASN A 89 3.29 22.76 0.33
C ASN A 89 3.04 24.27 0.50
N ARG A 90 2.81 25.03 -0.59
CA ARG A 90 2.49 26.46 -0.53
C ARG A 90 1.24 26.72 0.29
N GLN A 91 0.18 25.93 0.10
CA GLN A 91 -1.06 26.06 0.88
C GLN A 91 -0.82 25.73 2.35
N THR A 92 -0.01 24.72 2.68
CA THR A 92 0.37 24.38 4.06
C THR A 92 1.09 25.55 4.71
N ILE A 93 2.07 26.16 4.04
CA ILE A 93 2.80 27.35 4.52
C ILE A 93 1.82 28.49 4.81
N ALA A 94 0.96 28.81 3.85
CA ALA A 94 -0.01 29.91 4.00
C ALA A 94 -0.96 29.70 5.19
N ILE A 95 -1.43 28.46 5.41
CA ILE A 95 -2.27 28.12 6.56
C ILE A 95 -1.49 28.28 7.88
N ILE A 96 -0.28 27.73 7.97
CA ILE A 96 0.56 27.82 9.18
C ILE A 96 0.86 29.28 9.49
N GLU A 97 1.38 30.04 8.52
CA GLU A 97 1.67 31.46 8.71
C GLU A 97 0.42 32.26 9.11
N GLY A 98 -0.72 32.02 8.48
CA GLY A 98 -1.98 32.67 8.79
C GLY A 98 -2.47 32.40 10.20
N LEU A 99 -2.37 31.15 10.68
CA LEU A 99 -2.83 30.76 12.02
C LEU A 99 -1.96 31.35 13.13
N PHE A 100 -0.65 31.44 12.92
CA PHE A 100 0.30 31.95 13.92
C PHE A 100 0.59 33.46 13.80
N LYS A 101 0.11 34.12 12.74
CA LYS A 101 0.32 35.57 12.53
C LYS A 101 -0.44 36.36 13.59
N ASN A 102 0.30 37.22 14.32
CA ASN A 102 -0.25 38.11 15.33
C ASN A 102 -1.01 37.39 16.50
N ALA A 103 -0.88 36.08 16.64
CA ALA A 103 -1.48 35.35 17.74
C ALA A 103 -0.63 35.48 19.00
N LYS A 104 -1.28 35.65 20.16
CA LYS A 104 -0.62 35.52 21.46
C LYS A 104 -0.55 34.04 21.80
N LEU A 105 0.64 33.46 21.70
CA LEU A 105 0.87 32.03 21.82
C LEU A 105 1.13 31.62 23.26
N SER A 106 0.64 30.46 23.64
CA SER A 106 1.08 29.73 24.84
C SER A 106 2.42 29.04 24.56
N ALA A 107 3.14 28.64 25.58
CA ALA A 107 4.40 27.89 25.44
C ALA A 107 4.25 26.62 24.60
N GLU A 108 3.10 25.96 24.68
CA GLU A 108 2.80 24.77 23.88
C GLU A 108 2.56 25.13 22.39
N GLU A 109 1.89 26.23 22.13
CA GLU A 109 1.65 26.71 20.76
C GLU A 109 2.92 27.25 20.09
N GLU A 110 3.87 27.78 20.86
CA GLU A 110 5.21 28.15 20.33
C GLU A 110 5.98 26.92 19.88
N ILE A 111 5.97 25.85 20.65
CA ILE A 111 6.60 24.57 20.26
C ILE A 111 5.92 23.99 19.00
N CYS A 112 4.58 24.05 18.94
CA CYS A 112 3.83 23.61 17.78
C CYS A 112 4.23 24.38 16.53
N LYS A 113 4.30 25.73 16.64
CA LYS A 113 4.74 26.61 15.57
C LYS A 113 6.14 26.30 15.08
N GLU A 114 7.08 26.09 16.03
CA GLU A 114 8.47 25.78 15.72
C GLU A 114 8.59 24.46 14.96
N ILE A 115 7.94 23.38 15.43
CA ILE A 115 7.92 22.08 14.77
C ILE A 115 7.34 22.19 13.35
N LEU A 116 6.21 22.89 13.19
CA LEU A 116 5.57 23.03 11.88
C LEU A 116 6.38 23.90 10.94
N TYR A 117 7.06 24.92 11.46
CA TYR A 117 7.96 25.77 10.66
C TYR A 117 9.11 24.96 10.06
N TYR A 118 9.70 24.05 10.82
CA TYR A 118 10.74 23.15 10.31
C TYR A 118 10.19 22.03 9.42
N ALA A 119 8.96 21.60 9.66
CA ALA A 119 8.29 20.59 8.82
C ALA A 119 8.04 21.07 7.38
N ILE A 120 8.02 22.38 7.13
CA ILE A 120 7.92 22.97 5.79
C ILE A 120 9.05 22.49 4.87
N ASP A 121 10.23 22.19 5.42
CA ASP A 121 11.42 21.74 4.68
C ASP A 121 11.34 20.28 4.20
N LYS A 122 10.27 19.57 4.48
CA LYS A 122 10.15 18.13 4.14
C LYS A 122 10.37 17.79 2.65
N ASN A 123 10.12 18.75 1.77
CA ASN A 123 10.30 18.57 0.33
C ASN A 123 11.66 19.11 -0.19
N GLU A 124 12.49 19.62 0.69
CA GLU A 124 13.88 19.93 0.34
C GLU A 124 14.65 18.65 0.08
N GLN A 125 15.58 18.70 -0.86
CA GLN A 125 16.46 17.57 -1.16
C GLN A 125 17.87 17.87 -0.70
N PHE A 126 18.56 16.87 -0.19
CA PHE A 126 19.88 17.04 0.41
C PHE A 126 20.91 17.63 -0.58
N ASP A 127 20.73 17.38 -1.88
CA ASP A 127 21.54 17.95 -2.97
C ASP A 127 21.16 19.38 -3.37
N GLY A 128 20.07 19.93 -2.82
CA GLY A 128 19.59 21.29 -3.11
C GLY A 128 18.59 21.36 -4.26
N MET A 129 18.15 20.24 -4.83
CA MET A 129 17.17 20.19 -5.92
C MET A 129 15.72 20.13 -5.42
N GLY A 130 15.50 20.40 -4.14
CA GLY A 130 14.18 20.38 -3.51
C GLY A 130 13.46 21.73 -3.56
N PHE A 131 12.38 21.85 -2.80
CA PHE A 131 11.56 23.06 -2.65
C PHE A 131 10.98 23.13 -1.22
N PRO A 132 10.53 24.29 -0.72
CA PRO A 132 10.27 25.55 -1.44
C PRO A 132 11.46 26.51 -1.54
N ARG A 133 12.53 26.27 -0.77
CA ARG A 133 13.63 27.24 -0.60
C ARG A 133 14.93 26.81 -1.29
N CYS A 134 14.95 25.63 -1.91
CA CYS A 134 16.13 25.03 -2.55
C CYS A 134 17.34 24.96 -1.60
N LEU A 135 17.08 24.59 -0.35
CA LEU A 135 18.12 24.41 0.68
C LEU A 135 18.96 23.17 0.39
N LYS A 136 20.24 23.22 0.77
CA LYS A 136 21.17 22.13 0.53
C LYS A 136 21.90 21.71 1.82
N GLY A 137 22.01 20.39 2.03
CA GLY A 137 22.79 19.80 3.14
C GLY A 137 22.30 20.33 4.49
N ASP A 138 23.25 20.82 5.30
CA ASP A 138 22.99 21.28 6.67
C ASP A 138 22.15 22.56 6.77
N LYS A 139 21.86 23.23 5.64
CA LYS A 139 20.91 24.34 5.63
C LYS A 139 19.46 23.90 5.75
N ILE A 140 19.17 22.62 5.50
CA ILE A 140 17.86 22.05 5.72
C ILE A 140 17.72 21.72 7.22
N SER A 141 16.60 22.13 7.83
CA SER A 141 16.38 21.86 9.25
C SER A 141 16.42 20.35 9.54
N PRO A 142 16.97 19.90 10.68
CA PRO A 142 16.97 18.47 11.05
C PRO A 142 15.58 17.85 11.02
N ILE A 143 14.56 18.56 11.49
CA ILE A 143 13.16 18.09 11.46
C ILE A 143 12.68 17.91 10.01
N GLY A 144 13.02 18.85 9.11
CA GLY A 144 12.71 18.73 7.68
C GLY A 144 13.39 17.51 7.04
N ARG A 145 14.67 17.26 7.35
CA ARG A 145 15.42 16.08 6.87
C ARG A 145 14.82 14.78 7.38
N ILE A 146 14.47 14.71 8.68
CA ILE A 146 13.81 13.57 9.31
C ILE A 146 12.44 13.33 8.66
N LEU A 147 11.63 14.37 8.52
CA LEU A 147 10.28 14.24 7.97
C LEU A 147 10.28 13.86 6.49
N ASN A 148 11.25 14.33 5.69
CA ASN A 148 11.42 13.92 4.29
C ASN A 148 11.58 12.39 4.17
N VAL A 149 12.43 11.81 5.00
CA VAL A 149 12.64 10.35 5.05
C VAL A 149 11.41 9.64 5.60
N ALA A 150 10.81 10.15 6.68
CA ALA A 150 9.65 9.54 7.33
C ALA A 150 8.41 9.53 6.43
N ASP A 151 8.11 10.64 5.71
CA ASP A 151 7.00 10.70 4.75
C ASP A 151 7.21 9.70 3.60
N TYR A 152 8.43 9.57 3.09
CA TYR A 152 8.75 8.61 2.05
C TYR A 152 8.54 7.16 2.51
N ILE A 153 9.03 6.83 3.71
CA ILE A 153 8.82 5.52 4.32
C ILE A 153 7.33 5.25 4.53
N ALA A 154 6.60 6.22 5.11
CA ALA A 154 5.18 6.08 5.40
C ALA A 154 4.35 5.80 4.14
N ARG A 155 4.65 6.48 3.03
CA ARG A 155 3.99 6.24 1.73
C ARG A 155 4.25 4.85 1.19
N LEU A 156 5.49 4.37 1.23
CA LEU A 156 5.84 3.02 0.82
C LEU A 156 5.22 1.97 1.76
N TYR A 157 5.24 2.24 3.06
CA TYR A 157 4.67 1.39 4.08
C TYR A 157 3.14 1.22 3.91
N VAL A 158 2.40 2.32 3.75
CA VAL A 158 0.95 2.31 3.52
C VAL A 158 0.59 1.69 2.16
N SER A 159 1.48 1.79 1.16
CA SER A 159 1.32 1.09 -0.11
C SER A 159 1.83 -0.36 -0.11
N CYS A 160 2.08 -0.93 1.08
CA CYS A 160 2.43 -2.34 1.30
C CYS A 160 3.77 -2.79 0.70
N SER A 161 4.76 -1.91 0.66
CA SER A 161 6.11 -2.30 0.27
C SER A 161 6.78 -3.12 1.37
N HIS A 162 7.43 -4.21 1.00
CA HIS A 162 8.24 -5.02 1.91
C HIS A 162 9.39 -4.20 2.53
N LYS A 163 9.77 -4.51 3.78
CA LYS A 163 10.83 -3.81 4.54
C LYS A 163 12.10 -3.61 3.71
N ASP A 164 12.60 -4.70 3.12
CA ASP A 164 13.86 -4.67 2.36
C ASP A 164 13.75 -3.80 1.11
N MET A 165 12.56 -3.73 0.50
CA MET A 165 12.27 -2.86 -0.61
C MET A 165 12.29 -1.38 -0.18
N ILE A 166 11.71 -1.05 0.97
CA ILE A 166 11.74 0.32 1.52
C ILE A 166 13.20 0.74 1.75
N ILE A 167 13.98 -0.10 2.44
CA ILE A 167 15.40 0.15 2.72
C ILE A 167 16.19 0.32 1.41
N LYS A 168 16.00 -0.57 0.43
CA LYS A 168 16.66 -0.49 -0.88
C LYS A 168 16.31 0.81 -1.60
N LYS A 169 15.02 1.19 -1.66
CA LYS A 169 14.56 2.43 -2.33
C LYS A 169 15.09 3.68 -1.63
N MET A 170 15.22 3.69 -0.30
CA MET A 170 15.85 4.78 0.44
C MET A 170 17.34 4.91 0.11
N LYS A 171 18.07 3.79 0.17
CA LYS A 171 19.52 3.78 -0.10
C LYS A 171 19.86 4.27 -1.51
N LEU A 172 19.00 4.03 -2.50
CA LEU A 172 19.18 4.55 -3.88
C LEU A 172 19.07 6.09 -3.97
N LYS A 173 18.51 6.75 -2.97
CA LYS A 173 18.31 8.21 -2.92
C LYS A 173 19.23 8.91 -1.91
N LEU A 174 20.14 8.17 -1.31
CA LEU A 174 21.08 8.63 -0.29
C LEU A 174 22.01 9.70 -0.87
N GLY A 175 22.22 10.78 -0.14
CA GLY A 175 23.06 11.91 -0.53
C GLY A 175 22.49 12.80 -1.64
N LYS A 176 21.41 12.37 -2.32
CA LYS A 176 20.65 13.16 -3.29
C LYS A 176 19.38 13.73 -2.64
N LYS A 177 18.37 12.90 -2.52
CA LYS A 177 17.11 13.30 -1.89
C LYS A 177 17.22 13.31 -0.37
N PHE A 178 17.89 12.32 0.22
CA PHE A 178 17.92 12.08 1.66
C PHE A 178 19.30 12.32 2.26
N ASP A 179 19.28 12.85 3.48
CA ASP A 179 20.42 12.95 4.35
C ASP A 179 20.94 11.54 4.71
N PRO A 180 22.25 11.24 4.49
CA PRO A 180 22.82 9.95 4.81
C PRO A 180 22.67 9.52 6.27
N ASP A 181 22.85 10.44 7.21
CA ASP A 181 22.78 10.16 8.65
C ASP A 181 21.36 9.83 9.07
N VAL A 182 20.35 10.56 8.54
CA VAL A 182 18.94 10.26 8.78
C VAL A 182 18.53 8.91 8.19
N VAL A 183 19.05 8.55 7.01
CA VAL A 183 18.77 7.24 6.40
C VAL A 183 19.36 6.12 7.27
N LEU A 184 20.52 6.30 7.83
CA LEU A 184 21.14 5.30 8.72
C LEU A 184 20.25 5.05 9.96
N LEU A 185 19.79 6.11 10.61
CA LEU A 185 18.86 6.01 11.74
C LEU A 185 17.53 5.36 11.33
N ALA A 186 16.99 5.75 10.18
CA ALA A 186 15.73 5.26 9.66
C ALA A 186 15.73 3.75 9.37
N VAL A 187 16.87 3.17 8.98
CA VAL A 187 17.00 1.71 8.79
C VAL A 187 16.71 0.96 10.09
N GLY A 188 17.33 1.39 11.22
CA GLY A 188 17.06 0.78 12.53
C GLY A 188 15.61 0.96 12.98
N VAL A 189 15.03 2.15 12.73
CA VAL A 189 13.63 2.43 13.04
C VAL A 189 12.67 1.55 12.24
N ILE A 190 12.92 1.34 10.94
CA ILE A 190 12.09 0.44 10.11
C ILE A 190 12.17 -0.98 10.67
N GLU A 191 13.35 -1.48 11.00
CA GLU A 191 13.52 -2.81 11.56
C GLU A 191 12.71 -2.97 12.84
N HIS A 192 12.81 -2.01 13.75
CA HIS A 192 12.07 -2.02 15.01
C HIS A 192 10.54 -1.93 14.83
N LEU A 193 10.06 -1.07 13.92
CA LEU A 193 8.64 -0.96 13.61
C LEU A 193 8.05 -2.27 13.07
N TYR A 194 8.78 -2.94 12.17
CA TYR A 194 8.35 -4.23 11.66
C TYR A 194 8.40 -5.33 12.71
N GLU A 195 9.31 -5.25 13.69
CA GLU A 195 9.35 -6.16 14.83
C GLU A 195 8.21 -5.94 15.82
N GLN A 196 7.87 -4.69 16.10
CA GLN A 196 6.71 -4.37 16.96
C GLN A 196 5.39 -4.84 16.34
N GLU A 197 5.21 -4.64 15.03
CA GLU A 197 4.03 -5.14 14.33
C GLU A 197 4.02 -6.67 14.25
N ARG A 198 5.19 -7.29 14.21
CA ARG A 198 5.36 -8.74 14.36
C ARG A 198 4.78 -9.26 15.68
N ALA A 199 5.12 -8.61 16.77
CA ALA A 199 4.64 -8.99 18.10
C ALA A 199 3.13 -8.74 18.27
N ALA A 200 2.55 -7.82 17.45
CA ALA A 200 1.13 -7.50 17.49
C ALA A 200 0.26 -8.41 16.59
N ILE A 201 0.87 -9.27 15.73
CA ILE A 201 0.11 -10.29 15.02
C ILE A 201 -0.14 -11.45 15.98
N PRO A 202 -1.41 -11.78 16.24
CA PRO A 202 -1.78 -12.82 17.17
C PRO A 202 -1.17 -14.19 16.83
N ALA A 203 -0.89 -15.01 17.86
CA ALA A 203 -0.45 -16.40 17.64
C ALA A 203 -1.59 -17.24 17.08
N PRO A 204 -1.36 -18.13 16.07
CA PRO A 204 -2.43 -18.83 15.35
C PRO A 204 -3.32 -19.74 16.21
N THR A 205 -2.91 -20.06 17.41
CA THR A 205 -3.52 -21.12 18.23
C THR A 205 -4.73 -20.69 19.07
N GLU A 206 -4.97 -19.38 19.28
CA GLU A 206 -6.12 -18.90 20.06
C GLU A 206 -7.11 -18.03 19.27
N GLU A 207 -6.86 -17.71 18.01
CA GLU A 207 -7.45 -16.57 17.34
C GLU A 207 -8.10 -16.80 15.98
N PHE A 208 -8.64 -17.98 15.71
CA PHE A 208 -9.61 -18.17 14.62
C PHE A 208 -10.79 -17.17 14.67
N ARG A 209 -11.03 -16.58 15.82
CA ARG A 209 -12.06 -15.54 15.98
C ARG A 209 -11.68 -14.19 15.39
N SER A 210 -10.42 -13.98 15.04
CA SER A 210 -9.94 -12.72 14.49
C SER A 210 -9.80 -12.69 12.96
N ILE A 211 -9.99 -13.82 12.27
CA ILE A 211 -9.98 -13.88 10.81
C ILE A 211 -11.39 -13.76 10.28
N GLN A 212 -11.58 -12.90 9.30
CA GLN A 212 -12.80 -12.79 8.50
C GLN A 212 -12.47 -12.72 7.02
N MET A 213 -13.40 -13.19 6.19
CA MET A 213 -13.28 -13.11 4.74
C MET A 213 -14.18 -11.98 4.22
N LEU A 214 -13.59 -11.14 3.36
CA LEU A 214 -14.34 -10.19 2.55
C LEU A 214 -14.12 -10.53 1.07
N TYR A 215 -15.11 -10.22 0.25
CA TYR A 215 -15.13 -10.57 -1.16
C TYR A 215 -15.43 -9.34 -2.00
N GLN A 216 -14.64 -9.11 -3.04
CA GLN A 216 -14.90 -8.05 -4.00
C GLN A 216 -15.17 -8.65 -5.37
N PRO A 217 -16.26 -8.26 -6.06
CA PRO A 217 -16.58 -8.79 -7.36
C PRO A 217 -15.59 -8.30 -8.43
N ILE A 218 -15.17 -9.22 -9.30
CA ILE A 218 -14.55 -8.97 -10.59
C ILE A 218 -15.64 -9.18 -11.62
N CYS A 219 -16.04 -8.13 -12.32
CA CYS A 219 -17.22 -8.13 -13.19
C CYS A 219 -16.85 -8.05 -14.67
N GLU A 220 -17.76 -8.53 -15.52
CA GLU A 220 -17.71 -8.19 -16.92
C GLU A 220 -18.05 -6.71 -17.10
N GLY A 221 -17.15 -5.96 -17.70
CA GLY A 221 -17.32 -4.53 -17.93
C GLY A 221 -18.50 -4.18 -18.83
N THR A 222 -18.98 -5.09 -19.66
CA THR A 222 -20.12 -4.89 -20.58
C THR A 222 -21.45 -4.82 -19.86
N ASN A 223 -21.73 -5.75 -18.95
CA ASN A 223 -23.02 -5.93 -18.27
C ASN A 223 -22.98 -5.75 -16.75
N GLY A 224 -21.76 -5.64 -16.16
CA GLY A 224 -21.57 -5.50 -14.73
C GLY A 224 -21.81 -6.79 -13.93
N MET A 225 -21.99 -7.94 -14.60
CA MET A 225 -22.23 -9.22 -13.92
C MET A 225 -20.94 -9.77 -13.29
N PRO A 226 -21.00 -10.22 -12.03
CA PRO A 226 -19.84 -10.83 -11.39
C PRO A 226 -19.42 -12.10 -12.12
N LYS A 227 -18.12 -12.18 -12.47
CA LYS A 227 -17.48 -13.34 -13.07
C LYS A 227 -16.70 -14.14 -12.03
N GLU A 228 -16.05 -13.43 -11.13
CA GLU A 228 -15.19 -13.98 -10.09
C GLU A 228 -15.27 -13.08 -8.84
N TYR A 229 -14.93 -13.61 -7.68
CA TYR A 229 -14.83 -12.85 -6.43
C TYR A 229 -13.42 -12.94 -5.89
N GLU A 230 -12.73 -11.80 -5.74
CA GLU A 230 -11.45 -11.76 -5.01
C GLU A 230 -11.72 -11.86 -3.52
N ALA A 231 -11.12 -12.87 -2.89
CA ALA A 231 -11.24 -13.15 -1.47
C ALA A 231 -10.09 -12.47 -0.70
N PHE A 232 -10.44 -11.65 0.27
CA PHE A 232 -9.52 -10.97 1.17
C PHE A 232 -9.56 -11.61 2.55
N VAL A 233 -8.44 -12.19 2.98
CA VAL A 233 -8.25 -12.64 4.35
C VAL A 233 -8.03 -11.40 5.21
N CYS A 234 -8.97 -11.04 6.06
CA CYS A 234 -8.89 -9.87 6.93
C CYS A 234 -8.66 -10.30 8.37
N LEU A 235 -7.90 -9.50 9.13
CA LEU A 235 -7.69 -9.73 10.55
C LEU A 235 -8.49 -8.71 11.35
N ASN A 236 -9.21 -9.15 12.37
CA ASN A 236 -9.87 -8.26 13.31
C ASN A 236 -8.94 -7.95 14.49
N ASP A 237 -8.57 -6.70 14.62
CA ASP A 237 -7.80 -6.18 15.75
C ASP A 237 -8.74 -5.39 16.67
N GLU A 238 -8.73 -5.68 17.96
CA GLU A 238 -9.65 -5.04 18.94
C GLU A 238 -9.50 -3.52 18.98
N LYS A 239 -8.30 -3.00 18.69
CA LYS A 239 -8.00 -1.56 18.76
C LYS A 239 -8.10 -0.87 17.43
N ARG A 240 -7.82 -1.59 16.32
CA ARG A 240 -7.68 -1.03 14.97
C ARG A 240 -8.84 -1.40 14.03
N GLY A 241 -9.72 -2.30 14.46
CA GLY A 241 -10.81 -2.83 13.64
C GLY A 241 -10.32 -3.83 12.59
N THR A 242 -11.02 -3.90 11.46
CA THR A 242 -10.69 -4.83 10.37
C THR A 242 -9.42 -4.40 9.63
N LEU A 243 -8.40 -5.24 9.67
CA LEU A 243 -7.14 -5.05 8.95
C LEU A 243 -7.18 -5.80 7.62
N MET A 244 -7.17 -5.06 6.52
CA MET A 244 -7.04 -5.61 5.17
C MET A 244 -5.64 -6.20 4.95
N PRO A 245 -5.45 -7.14 3.98
CA PRO A 245 -4.16 -7.77 3.68
C PRO A 245 -3.00 -6.79 3.53
N ALA A 246 -3.28 -5.64 2.94
CA ALA A 246 -2.33 -4.56 2.77
C ALA A 246 -1.61 -4.12 4.05
N PHE A 247 -2.23 -4.27 5.21
CA PHE A 247 -1.68 -3.82 6.49
C PHE A 247 -0.86 -4.89 7.22
N TYR A 248 -1.14 -6.17 7.01
CA TYR A 248 -0.48 -7.23 7.76
C TYR A 248 0.42 -8.15 6.91
N VAL A 249 0.15 -8.31 5.61
CA VAL A 249 0.92 -9.24 4.74
C VAL A 249 2.42 -8.96 4.77
N PRO A 250 2.92 -7.72 4.64
CA PRO A 250 4.37 -7.46 4.66
C PRO A 250 5.04 -7.91 5.96
N VAL A 251 4.30 -7.81 7.07
CA VAL A 251 4.78 -8.22 8.40
C VAL A 251 4.73 -9.75 8.53
N ALA A 252 3.65 -10.38 8.07
CA ALA A 252 3.46 -11.82 8.11
C ALA A 252 4.47 -12.56 7.22
N GLU A 253 4.78 -12.05 6.03
CA GLU A 253 5.81 -12.58 5.14
C GLU A 253 7.18 -12.59 5.81
N LYS A 254 7.58 -11.45 6.39
CA LYS A 254 8.84 -11.33 7.10
C LYS A 254 8.98 -12.33 8.26
N ASN A 255 7.86 -12.65 8.90
CA ASN A 255 7.82 -13.46 10.12
C ASN A 255 7.68 -14.94 9.84
N GLY A 256 7.56 -15.35 8.59
CA GLY A 256 7.26 -16.73 8.22
C GLY A 256 5.87 -17.18 8.65
N ARG A 257 4.95 -16.24 8.98
CA ARG A 257 3.58 -16.56 9.42
C ARG A 257 2.56 -16.61 8.30
N MET A 258 2.96 -16.22 7.07
CA MET A 258 2.07 -16.28 5.92
C MET A 258 1.49 -17.66 5.66
N MET A 259 2.27 -18.72 5.93
CA MET A 259 1.78 -20.10 5.79
C MET A 259 0.56 -20.37 6.67
N ASP A 260 0.59 -19.92 7.93
CA ASP A 260 -0.50 -20.18 8.87
C ASP A 260 -1.73 -19.33 8.51
N ILE A 261 -1.54 -18.03 8.28
CA ILE A 261 -2.61 -17.11 7.86
C ILE A 261 -3.25 -17.60 6.55
N THR A 262 -2.42 -18.00 5.57
CA THR A 262 -2.90 -18.54 4.30
C THR A 262 -3.71 -19.81 4.50
N LYS A 263 -3.25 -20.75 5.31
CA LYS A 263 -4.00 -21.98 5.60
C LYS A 263 -5.37 -21.69 6.20
N TYR A 264 -5.44 -20.79 7.18
CA TYR A 264 -6.72 -20.43 7.80
C TYR A 264 -7.65 -19.71 6.81
N GLY A 265 -7.12 -18.74 6.06
CA GLY A 265 -7.90 -18.07 5.02
C GLY A 265 -8.45 -19.08 3.99
N PHE A 266 -7.65 -20.09 3.64
CA PHE A 266 -8.08 -21.15 2.73
C PHE A 266 -9.19 -22.03 3.32
N GLU A 267 -9.16 -22.37 4.59
CA GLU A 267 -10.25 -23.13 5.23
C GLU A 267 -11.57 -22.36 5.16
N PHE A 268 -11.57 -21.06 5.49
CA PHE A 268 -12.76 -20.23 5.36
C PHE A 268 -13.21 -20.11 3.91
N LEU A 269 -12.30 -19.81 2.97
CA LEU A 269 -12.64 -19.70 1.55
C LEU A 269 -13.28 -20.99 1.03
N PHE A 270 -12.68 -22.15 1.33
CA PHE A 270 -13.19 -23.43 0.85
C PHE A 270 -14.54 -23.78 1.45
N GLN A 271 -14.78 -23.40 2.72
CA GLN A 271 -16.09 -23.53 3.35
C GLN A 271 -17.13 -22.64 2.66
N ASP A 272 -16.79 -21.36 2.38
CA ASP A 272 -17.68 -20.43 1.66
C ASP A 272 -17.93 -20.88 0.22
N MET A 273 -16.92 -21.39 -0.46
CA MET A 273 -17.07 -22.01 -1.79
C MET A 273 -18.01 -23.22 -1.76
N ALA A 274 -17.92 -24.05 -0.74
CA ALA A 274 -18.82 -25.21 -0.59
C ALA A 274 -20.25 -24.77 -0.30
N ASN A 275 -20.45 -23.79 0.58
CA ASN A 275 -21.77 -23.24 0.93
C ASN A 275 -22.43 -22.53 -0.25
N SER A 276 -21.66 -21.78 -1.05
CA SER A 276 -22.20 -21.04 -2.20
C SER A 276 -22.77 -21.91 -3.34
N ARG A 277 -22.50 -23.23 -3.32
CA ARG A 277 -23.09 -24.16 -4.30
C ARG A 277 -24.55 -24.49 -4.06
N HIS A 278 -25.03 -24.30 -2.85
CA HIS A 278 -26.40 -24.62 -2.46
C HIS A 278 -27.39 -23.48 -2.75
N SER A 279 -26.89 -22.31 -3.18
CA SER A 279 -27.76 -21.25 -3.66
C SER A 279 -28.14 -21.54 -5.12
N ASP A 280 -29.45 -21.62 -5.41
CA ASP A 280 -30.09 -21.97 -6.71
C ASP A 280 -29.77 -21.00 -7.87
N ARG A 281 -28.53 -20.60 -8.08
CA ARG A 281 -28.13 -19.75 -9.20
C ARG A 281 -27.20 -20.49 -10.15
N ASP A 282 -27.52 -20.40 -11.41
CA ASP A 282 -27.15 -21.22 -12.56
C ASP A 282 -25.68 -21.45 -12.89
N ALA A 283 -24.72 -20.99 -12.10
CA ALA A 283 -23.31 -21.30 -12.32
C ALA A 283 -22.51 -21.30 -11.01
N PRO A 284 -21.56 -22.24 -10.82
CA PRO A 284 -20.68 -22.23 -9.67
C PRO A 284 -19.85 -20.95 -9.65
N ARG A 285 -19.83 -20.24 -8.53
CA ARG A 285 -19.02 -19.04 -8.34
C ARG A 285 -17.54 -19.40 -8.41
N THR A 286 -16.76 -18.54 -9.07
CA THR A 286 -15.29 -18.62 -9.09
C THR A 286 -14.72 -17.62 -8.09
N PHE A 287 -13.60 -18.01 -7.48
CA PHE A 287 -12.94 -17.22 -6.45
C PHE A 287 -11.45 -17.10 -6.74
N SER A 288 -10.90 -15.91 -6.51
CA SER A 288 -9.48 -15.71 -6.46
C SER A 288 -9.01 -15.37 -5.05
N ILE A 289 -7.80 -15.77 -4.72
CA ILE A 289 -7.16 -15.48 -3.43
C ILE A 289 -5.66 -15.25 -3.62
N ARG A 290 -5.15 -14.24 -2.92
CA ARG A 290 -3.72 -13.97 -2.92
C ARG A 290 -2.95 -15.03 -2.15
N VAL A 291 -1.91 -15.56 -2.78
CA VAL A 291 -0.99 -16.56 -2.20
C VAL A 291 0.43 -15.99 -2.18
N SER A 292 1.06 -16.07 -1.01
CA SER A 292 2.47 -15.69 -0.91
C SER A 292 3.34 -16.64 -1.74
N PRO A 293 4.30 -16.11 -2.54
CA PRO A 293 5.27 -16.95 -3.24
C PRO A 293 5.99 -17.95 -2.32
N GLU A 294 6.26 -17.56 -1.07
CA GLU A 294 6.86 -18.46 -0.07
C GLU A 294 6.01 -19.72 0.15
N CYS A 295 4.68 -19.59 0.22
CA CYS A 295 3.79 -20.73 0.38
C CYS A 295 3.90 -21.70 -0.81
N LEU A 296 3.92 -21.18 -2.03
CA LEU A 296 4.00 -21.95 -3.26
C LEU A 296 5.32 -22.71 -3.43
N THR A 297 6.40 -22.24 -2.80
CA THR A 297 7.70 -22.98 -2.80
C THR A 297 7.73 -24.17 -1.86
N LYS A 298 6.69 -24.39 -1.03
CA LYS A 298 6.64 -25.44 -0.03
C LYS A 298 5.71 -26.58 -0.45
N ALA A 299 6.25 -27.78 -0.65
CA ALA A 299 5.47 -28.97 -1.00
C ALA A 299 4.33 -29.25 0.01
N SER A 300 4.54 -28.94 1.29
CA SER A 300 3.53 -29.11 2.35
C SER A 300 2.29 -28.24 2.12
N PHE A 301 2.43 -27.07 1.51
CA PHE A 301 1.30 -26.21 1.15
C PHE A 301 0.45 -26.85 0.04
N MET A 302 1.08 -27.37 -1.00
CA MET A 302 0.36 -28.04 -2.09
C MET A 302 -0.35 -29.32 -1.62
N ILE A 303 0.25 -30.07 -0.70
CA ILE A 303 -0.41 -31.23 -0.06
C ILE A 303 -1.66 -30.76 0.71
N TYR A 304 -1.57 -29.67 1.43
CA TYR A 304 -2.68 -29.09 2.17
C TYR A 304 -3.80 -28.60 1.23
N VAL A 305 -3.47 -27.89 0.15
CA VAL A 305 -4.45 -27.45 -0.86
C VAL A 305 -5.17 -28.65 -1.49
N LYS A 306 -4.43 -29.70 -1.89
CA LYS A 306 -5.01 -30.95 -2.42
C LYS A 306 -5.99 -31.58 -1.43
N LYS A 307 -5.65 -31.58 -0.15
CA LYS A 307 -6.55 -32.05 0.91
C LYS A 307 -7.84 -31.25 0.96
N LEU A 308 -7.77 -29.92 0.99
CA LEU A 308 -8.96 -29.07 1.03
C LEU A 308 -9.85 -29.23 -0.21
N ILE A 309 -9.25 -29.28 -1.41
CA ILE A 309 -9.98 -29.54 -2.67
C ILE A 309 -10.82 -30.80 -2.56
N ARG A 310 -10.22 -31.88 -2.03
CA ARG A 310 -10.90 -33.15 -1.84
C ARG A 310 -11.96 -33.10 -0.73
N ASP A 311 -11.60 -32.54 0.44
CA ASP A 311 -12.45 -32.59 1.63
C ASP A 311 -13.70 -31.70 1.49
N TYR A 312 -13.59 -30.59 0.73
CA TYR A 312 -14.70 -29.68 0.41
C TYR A 312 -15.30 -29.92 -0.98
N PHE A 313 -14.83 -30.92 -1.73
CA PHE A 313 -15.30 -31.26 -3.09
C PHE A 313 -15.24 -30.08 -4.07
N ILE A 314 -14.20 -29.23 -3.99
CA ILE A 314 -14.05 -28.06 -4.84
C ILE A 314 -13.61 -28.45 -6.25
N ASN A 315 -14.24 -27.84 -7.27
CA ASN A 315 -13.67 -27.88 -8.62
C ASN A 315 -12.48 -26.90 -8.68
N PRO A 316 -11.24 -27.38 -8.92
CA PRO A 316 -10.08 -26.48 -8.94
C PRO A 316 -10.15 -25.38 -9.99
N GLN A 317 -10.91 -25.57 -11.08
CA GLN A 317 -11.11 -24.55 -12.13
C GLN A 317 -11.89 -23.33 -11.64
N ASN A 318 -12.57 -23.44 -10.49
CA ASN A 318 -13.28 -22.34 -9.85
C ASN A 318 -12.38 -21.56 -8.86
N LEU A 319 -11.09 -21.89 -8.81
CA LEU A 319 -10.12 -21.26 -7.93
C LEU A 319 -8.98 -20.63 -8.73
N THR A 320 -8.66 -19.38 -8.42
CA THR A 320 -7.54 -18.64 -8.99
C THR A 320 -6.58 -18.24 -7.88
N PHE A 321 -5.30 -18.57 -8.02
CA PHE A 321 -4.25 -18.11 -7.12
C PHE A 321 -3.63 -16.82 -7.67
N GLU A 322 -3.65 -15.76 -6.88
CA GLU A 322 -3.06 -14.48 -7.22
C GLU A 322 -1.66 -14.35 -6.61
N VAL A 323 -0.66 -14.10 -7.45
CA VAL A 323 0.73 -13.93 -7.02
C VAL A 323 1.17 -12.51 -7.37
N ASP A 324 1.75 -11.83 -6.39
CA ASP A 324 2.20 -10.46 -6.56
C ASP A 324 3.43 -10.38 -7.47
N ALA A 325 3.32 -9.62 -8.56
CA ALA A 325 4.38 -9.45 -9.54
C ALA A 325 5.70 -8.92 -8.93
N THR A 326 5.63 -8.10 -7.89
CA THR A 326 6.79 -7.47 -7.27
C THR A 326 7.61 -8.43 -6.43
N THR A 327 6.97 -9.46 -5.87
CA THR A 327 7.62 -10.48 -5.02
C THR A 327 8.05 -11.72 -5.79
N MET A 328 7.49 -11.97 -6.97
CA MET A 328 7.81 -13.16 -7.78
C MET A 328 9.31 -13.26 -8.12
N SER A 329 9.98 -12.14 -8.36
CA SER A 329 11.40 -12.10 -8.69
C SER A 329 12.34 -12.60 -7.58
N LEU A 330 11.81 -12.76 -6.37
CA LEU A 330 12.56 -13.23 -5.20
C LEU A 330 12.66 -14.77 -5.11
N TYR A 331 11.83 -15.50 -5.85
CA TYR A 331 11.58 -16.94 -5.63
C TYR A 331 11.76 -17.82 -6.87
N ASN A 332 12.52 -17.48 -7.83
CA ASN A 332 12.98 -18.21 -9.05
C ASN A 332 12.38 -19.64 -9.30
N ALA A 333 13.22 -20.65 -9.54
CA ALA A 333 12.83 -21.99 -10.00
C ALA A 333 11.79 -22.73 -9.11
N LYS A 334 11.89 -22.62 -7.78
CA LYS A 334 10.94 -23.28 -6.87
C LYS A 334 9.51 -22.71 -6.96
N LEU A 335 9.40 -21.41 -7.23
CA LEU A 335 8.09 -20.82 -7.46
C LEU A 335 7.47 -21.31 -8.76
N THR A 336 8.25 -21.41 -9.83
CA THR A 336 7.81 -21.96 -11.11
C THR A 336 7.30 -23.38 -10.96
N GLU A 337 8.01 -24.25 -10.21
CA GLU A 337 7.55 -25.60 -9.88
C GLU A 337 6.22 -25.60 -9.11
N GLY A 338 6.09 -24.71 -8.10
CA GLY A 338 4.85 -24.58 -7.32
C GLY A 338 3.66 -24.12 -8.16
N LEU A 339 3.87 -23.14 -9.05
CA LEU A 339 2.84 -22.67 -9.99
C LEU A 339 2.45 -23.74 -11.01
N ALA A 340 3.42 -24.50 -11.54
CA ALA A 340 3.15 -25.63 -12.42
C ALA A 340 2.28 -26.70 -11.72
N ALA A 341 2.58 -27.01 -10.44
CA ALA A 341 1.76 -27.93 -9.65
C ALA A 341 0.33 -27.42 -9.41
N CYS A 342 0.11 -26.10 -9.33
CA CYS A 342 -1.24 -25.51 -9.29
C CYS A 342 -1.98 -25.74 -10.61
N LYS A 343 -1.32 -25.51 -11.73
CA LYS A 343 -1.88 -25.71 -13.09
C LYS A 343 -2.24 -27.16 -13.33
N GLU A 344 -1.38 -28.11 -12.91
CA GLU A 344 -1.67 -29.56 -12.99
C GLU A 344 -2.93 -29.97 -12.22
N LEU A 345 -3.27 -29.24 -11.15
CA LEU A 345 -4.52 -29.43 -10.40
C LEU A 345 -5.73 -28.78 -11.08
N GLY A 346 -5.51 -27.95 -12.08
CA GLY A 346 -6.55 -27.15 -12.74
C GLY A 346 -6.83 -25.81 -12.07
N ILE A 347 -6.01 -25.38 -11.10
CA ILE A 347 -6.09 -24.05 -10.47
C ILE A 347 -5.56 -23.02 -11.44
N LYS A 348 -6.27 -21.90 -11.58
CA LYS A 348 -5.85 -20.77 -12.42
C LYS A 348 -4.83 -19.90 -11.70
N ILE A 349 -3.97 -19.23 -12.47
CA ILE A 349 -2.93 -18.34 -11.95
C ILE A 349 -3.18 -16.93 -12.45
N ALA A 350 -3.17 -15.96 -11.53
CA ALA A 350 -3.22 -14.54 -11.83
C ALA A 350 -1.96 -13.83 -11.32
N ILE A 351 -1.37 -12.98 -12.15
CA ILE A 351 -0.30 -12.07 -11.70
C ILE A 351 -0.95 -10.76 -11.25
N ASP A 352 -0.84 -10.45 -9.96
CA ASP A 352 -1.38 -9.24 -9.38
C ASP A 352 -0.39 -8.07 -9.42
N ASN A 353 -0.91 -6.83 -9.41
CA ASN A 353 -0.15 -5.57 -9.44
C ASN A 353 0.81 -5.46 -10.63
N TYR A 354 0.39 -5.96 -11.81
CA TYR A 354 1.21 -5.92 -13.01
C TYR A 354 1.46 -4.48 -13.49
N GLY A 355 2.72 -4.23 -13.88
CA GLY A 355 3.19 -2.94 -14.35
C GLY A 355 3.78 -2.04 -13.27
N VAL A 356 3.72 -2.42 -11.98
CA VAL A 356 4.34 -1.69 -10.88
C VAL A 356 5.70 -2.29 -10.55
N ASP A 357 6.65 -1.43 -10.20
CA ASP A 357 8.04 -1.78 -9.83
C ASP A 357 8.77 -2.60 -10.92
N ASN A 358 9.32 -3.74 -10.59
CA ASN A 358 10.13 -4.57 -11.49
C ASN A 358 9.34 -5.79 -12.04
N ALA A 359 8.02 -5.67 -12.27
CA ALA A 359 7.27 -6.71 -12.97
C ALA A 359 7.88 -6.95 -14.35
N SER A 360 8.62 -8.04 -14.49
CA SER A 360 9.37 -8.35 -15.70
C SER A 360 8.51 -9.11 -16.69
N LEU A 361 8.57 -8.73 -17.96
CA LEU A 361 8.00 -9.53 -19.08
C LEU A 361 8.60 -10.93 -19.13
N LEU A 362 9.82 -11.14 -18.64
CA LEU A 362 10.46 -12.45 -18.58
C LEU A 362 9.69 -13.45 -17.72
N GLN A 363 8.95 -12.96 -16.70
CA GLN A 363 8.14 -13.84 -15.85
C GLN A 363 7.00 -14.52 -16.63
N LEU A 364 6.45 -13.84 -17.65
CA LEU A 364 5.40 -14.41 -18.52
C LEU A 364 5.93 -15.46 -19.50
N GLN A 365 7.25 -15.53 -19.70
CA GLN A 365 7.85 -16.53 -20.58
C GLN A 365 7.90 -17.90 -19.90
N ASP A 366 8.13 -17.92 -18.59
CA ASP A 366 8.43 -19.15 -17.82
C ASP A 366 7.21 -19.70 -17.06
N ILE A 367 6.13 -18.94 -16.98
CA ILE A 367 4.95 -19.26 -16.17
C ILE A 367 3.70 -19.28 -17.04
N ASP A 368 2.93 -20.35 -16.97
CA ASP A 368 1.61 -20.44 -17.59
C ASP A 368 0.57 -19.68 -16.76
N VAL A 369 0.25 -18.46 -17.21
CA VAL A 369 -0.60 -17.48 -16.53
C VAL A 369 -1.95 -17.39 -17.20
N ASP A 370 -3.04 -17.41 -16.44
CA ASP A 370 -4.40 -17.24 -16.97
C ASP A 370 -4.83 -15.76 -16.97
N PHE A 371 -4.40 -14.97 -15.96
CA PHE A 371 -4.79 -13.59 -15.81
C PHE A 371 -3.62 -12.67 -15.46
N ILE A 372 -3.69 -11.43 -15.98
CA ILE A 372 -2.90 -10.30 -15.54
C ILE A 372 -3.83 -9.27 -14.92
N LYS A 373 -3.60 -8.88 -13.66
CA LYS A 373 -4.35 -7.82 -12.97
C LYS A 373 -3.54 -6.52 -13.05
N ILE A 374 -3.99 -5.57 -13.88
CA ILE A 374 -3.34 -4.25 -14.02
C ILE A 374 -3.55 -3.46 -12.74
N ASP A 375 -2.44 -2.94 -12.19
CA ASP A 375 -2.47 -2.16 -10.95
C ASP A 375 -3.34 -0.90 -11.09
N LYS A 376 -4.07 -0.59 -10.02
CA LYS A 376 -4.95 0.59 -9.90
C LYS A 376 -4.24 1.90 -10.30
N SER A 377 -2.95 2.05 -10.04
CA SER A 377 -2.20 3.29 -10.33
C SER A 377 -2.16 3.64 -11.82
N PHE A 378 -2.33 2.67 -12.71
CA PHE A 378 -2.50 2.91 -14.15
C PHE A 378 -3.94 3.30 -14.46
N ILE A 379 -4.91 2.61 -13.86
CA ILE A 379 -6.33 2.85 -14.12
C ILE A 379 -6.76 4.22 -13.60
N ASP A 380 -6.23 4.66 -12.47
CA ASP A 380 -6.46 6.02 -11.94
C ASP A 380 -6.07 7.14 -12.91
N ARG A 381 -5.16 6.85 -13.86
CA ARG A 381 -4.60 7.85 -14.79
C ARG A 381 -5.02 7.65 -16.24
N ILE A 382 -5.74 6.60 -16.54
CA ILE A 382 -6.00 6.20 -17.94
C ILE A 382 -6.77 7.29 -18.70
N ALA A 383 -7.64 8.04 -18.02
CA ALA A 383 -8.44 9.09 -18.64
C ALA A 383 -7.65 10.40 -18.88
N ASP A 384 -6.72 10.73 -18.01
CA ASP A 384 -6.08 12.05 -17.97
C ASP A 384 -4.63 12.04 -18.49
N ASN A 385 -4.06 10.86 -18.73
CA ASN A 385 -2.66 10.72 -19.14
C ASN A 385 -2.51 9.83 -20.37
N LYS A 386 -2.25 10.47 -21.52
CA LYS A 386 -2.07 9.78 -22.80
C LYS A 386 -0.97 8.70 -22.77
N LYS A 387 0.13 8.91 -22.02
CA LYS A 387 1.19 7.91 -21.92
C LYS A 387 0.70 6.69 -21.13
N THR A 388 -0.05 6.91 -20.07
CA THR A 388 -0.65 5.82 -19.28
C THR A 388 -1.67 5.04 -20.11
N TYR A 389 -2.50 5.73 -20.89
CA TYR A 389 -3.43 5.10 -21.82
C TYR A 389 -2.69 4.18 -22.81
N GLU A 390 -1.63 4.66 -23.47
CA GLU A 390 -0.86 3.85 -24.42
C GLU A 390 -0.14 2.66 -23.73
N ILE A 391 0.32 2.83 -22.47
CA ILE A 391 0.90 1.73 -21.69
C ILE A 391 -0.16 0.65 -21.43
N VAL A 392 -1.33 1.02 -20.91
CA VAL A 392 -2.43 0.08 -20.62
C VAL A 392 -2.88 -0.63 -21.91
N LYS A 393 -3.05 0.09 -22.99
CA LYS A 393 -3.37 -0.46 -24.30
C LYS A 393 -2.36 -1.51 -24.77
N ASN A 394 -1.05 -1.24 -24.60
CA ASN A 394 -0.01 -2.18 -24.99
C ASN A 394 0.03 -3.40 -24.06
N ILE A 395 -0.24 -3.25 -22.75
CA ILE A 395 -0.37 -4.39 -21.83
C ILE A 395 -1.53 -5.28 -22.26
N ILE A 396 -2.71 -4.70 -22.52
CA ILE A 396 -3.91 -5.45 -22.96
C ILE A 396 -3.64 -6.18 -24.28
N LYS A 397 -3.03 -5.50 -25.25
CA LYS A 397 -2.69 -6.10 -26.54
C LYS A 397 -1.72 -7.27 -26.37
N MET A 398 -0.63 -7.07 -25.64
CA MET A 398 0.37 -8.11 -25.35
C MET A 398 -0.26 -9.33 -24.67
N ALA A 399 -1.09 -9.11 -23.66
CA ALA A 399 -1.79 -10.19 -22.97
C ALA A 399 -2.71 -10.97 -23.93
N GLY A 400 -3.45 -10.27 -24.80
CA GLY A 400 -4.28 -10.90 -25.82
C GLY A 400 -3.48 -11.73 -26.82
N ASP A 401 -2.31 -11.24 -27.26
CA ASP A 401 -1.41 -11.99 -28.16
C ASP A 401 -0.87 -13.27 -27.48
N LEU A 402 -0.71 -13.24 -26.15
CA LEU A 402 -0.30 -14.39 -25.32
C LEU A 402 -1.48 -15.26 -24.83
N LYS A 403 -2.72 -14.91 -25.17
CA LYS A 403 -3.95 -15.57 -24.73
C LYS A 403 -4.14 -15.52 -23.19
N ILE A 404 -3.71 -14.44 -22.59
CA ILE A 404 -3.87 -14.16 -21.15
C ILE A 404 -4.99 -13.13 -20.98
N ASP A 405 -5.95 -13.41 -20.10
CA ASP A 405 -7.01 -12.46 -19.79
C ASP A 405 -6.50 -11.31 -18.91
N VAL A 406 -7.11 -10.14 -19.08
CA VAL A 406 -6.72 -8.95 -18.31
C VAL A 406 -7.84 -8.49 -17.40
N VAL A 407 -7.50 -8.26 -16.12
CA VAL A 407 -8.37 -7.62 -15.14
C VAL A 407 -7.84 -6.21 -14.84
N ALA A 408 -8.67 -5.19 -15.01
CA ALA A 408 -8.34 -3.82 -14.62
C ALA A 408 -8.81 -3.56 -13.17
N LYS A 409 -7.86 -3.23 -12.27
CA LYS A 409 -8.17 -2.96 -10.86
C LYS A 409 -8.41 -1.47 -10.61
N GLY A 410 -9.39 -1.18 -9.73
CA GLY A 410 -9.68 0.19 -9.32
C GLY A 410 -10.43 1.00 -10.35
N VAL A 411 -11.36 0.37 -11.08
CA VAL A 411 -12.28 1.05 -11.99
C VAL A 411 -13.36 1.72 -11.16
N ASP A 412 -13.18 3.00 -10.91
CA ASP A 412 -13.98 3.79 -9.97
C ASP A 412 -14.94 4.78 -10.68
N THR A 413 -14.80 4.95 -12.01
CA THR A 413 -15.62 5.87 -12.82
C THR A 413 -16.12 5.22 -14.11
N THR A 414 -17.26 5.73 -14.61
CA THR A 414 -17.83 5.33 -15.91
C THR A 414 -16.86 5.58 -17.06
N GLN A 415 -16.15 6.71 -17.04
CA GLN A 415 -15.16 7.04 -18.06
C GLN A 415 -14.03 6.03 -18.13
N GLN A 416 -13.49 5.60 -16.99
CA GLN A 416 -12.47 4.53 -16.96
C GLN A 416 -13.01 3.23 -17.55
N ARG A 417 -14.24 2.85 -17.20
CA ARG A 417 -14.91 1.66 -17.72
C ARG A 417 -15.04 1.72 -19.25
N GLU A 418 -15.51 2.83 -19.81
CA GLU A 418 -15.69 3.01 -21.26
C GLU A 418 -14.35 2.91 -21.98
N LEU A 419 -13.32 3.61 -21.52
CA LEU A 419 -11.97 3.54 -22.12
C LEU A 419 -11.39 2.11 -22.12
N LEU A 420 -11.63 1.36 -21.03
CA LEU A 420 -11.17 -0.02 -20.93
C LEU A 420 -11.94 -0.96 -21.88
N LEU A 421 -13.24 -0.75 -22.07
CA LEU A 421 -14.04 -1.49 -23.05
C LEU A 421 -13.58 -1.22 -24.48
N ASP A 422 -13.26 0.03 -24.83
CA ASP A 422 -12.69 0.41 -26.11
C ASP A 422 -11.35 -0.30 -26.37
N LEU A 423 -10.56 -0.50 -25.31
CA LEU A 423 -9.31 -1.25 -25.35
C LEU A 423 -9.50 -2.78 -25.31
N LYS A 424 -10.75 -3.28 -25.27
CA LYS A 424 -11.11 -4.70 -25.16
C LYS A 424 -10.65 -5.36 -23.85
N CYS A 425 -10.55 -4.60 -22.78
CA CYS A 425 -10.43 -5.12 -21.44
C CYS A 425 -11.84 -5.38 -20.87
N PHE A 426 -12.20 -6.64 -20.71
CA PHE A 426 -13.56 -7.02 -20.36
C PHE A 426 -13.76 -7.32 -18.87
N TYR A 427 -12.71 -7.65 -18.13
CA TYR A 427 -12.81 -7.92 -16.69
C TYR A 427 -12.33 -6.73 -15.87
N MET A 428 -13.15 -6.30 -14.94
CA MET A 428 -12.93 -5.08 -14.18
C MET A 428 -13.29 -5.27 -12.71
N GLN A 429 -12.55 -4.60 -11.85
CA GLN A 429 -12.75 -4.58 -10.41
C GLN A 429 -12.61 -3.14 -9.89
N GLY A 430 -13.49 -2.69 -9.01
CA GLY A 430 -13.46 -1.35 -8.43
C GLY A 430 -14.81 -0.92 -7.90
N ARG A 431 -14.88 0.30 -7.38
CA ARG A 431 -16.10 0.84 -6.75
C ARG A 431 -17.31 0.90 -7.68
N THR A 432 -17.09 1.01 -8.98
CA THR A 432 -18.18 0.94 -9.97
C THR A 432 -18.93 -0.39 -9.91
N PHE A 433 -18.31 -1.45 -9.43
CA PHE A 433 -18.86 -2.80 -9.38
C PHE A 433 -19.15 -3.31 -7.97
N GLY A 434 -18.51 -2.73 -6.95
CA GLY A 434 -18.70 -3.07 -5.54
C GLY A 434 -17.41 -2.93 -4.73
N GLU A 435 -17.58 -2.61 -3.46
CA GLU A 435 -16.50 -2.64 -2.46
C GLU A 435 -16.36 -4.06 -1.87
N PRO A 436 -15.22 -4.38 -1.24
CA PRO A 436 -15.10 -5.62 -0.49
C PRO A 436 -16.16 -5.72 0.63
N ASP A 437 -16.95 -6.78 0.60
CA ASP A 437 -18.02 -7.01 1.58
C ASP A 437 -18.16 -8.51 1.88
N TYR A 438 -19.00 -8.86 2.84
CA TYR A 438 -19.30 -10.27 3.12
C TYR A 438 -19.97 -10.92 1.90
N LEU A 439 -19.69 -12.22 1.71
CA LEU A 439 -20.31 -12.97 0.64
C LEU A 439 -21.83 -13.07 0.90
N SER A 440 -22.62 -12.46 0.06
CA SER A 440 -24.07 -12.67 0.06
C SER A 440 -24.36 -14.05 -0.50
N ILE A 441 -24.68 -14.99 0.37
CA ILE A 441 -25.04 -16.38 0.03
C ILE A 441 -26.49 -16.47 -0.43
#